data_28a708188fea515a4e8ee63e186a6a5b
#
_entry.id   28a708188fea515a4e8ee63e186a6a5b
#
_cell.length_a   1.000
_cell.length_b   1.000
_cell.length_c   1.000
_cell.angle_alpha   90.00
_cell.angle_beta   90.00
_cell.angle_gamma   90.00
#
_symmetry.space_group_name_H-M   'P 1'
#
loop_
_entity.id
_entity.type
_entity.pdbx_description
1 polymer ?
#
loop_
_entity_poly.entity_id
_entity_poly.type
_entity_poly.pdbx_seq_one_letter_code
_entity_poly.pdbx_strand_id
1 'polypeptide(L)'
;MERLFDWIDQTTKIIESEESVPYLEALIASSGLLFDPELPENMKSTYEKSLVNQLESIDLHDFSMEERRKAMQIAILKGMKGATQQHHYVTPDTIGILIGYLIEKFMEGKSNFRMFDPAVGTANFLLAVLNQLTNKQVEAFGSEVDPTLMRLAYNHTNLQEREIEYFHQDSLKPILLEPVDVVLSDLPVGYYPDDDNAQGFQLKAEEGHSFAHHLFIEQSLTYTKPGGYLFFLVPNFLFEMDKDKKLNQFLAEEAYINGVLELPTSLFKEEKQGKSILILQKKGNEAKKPRKVMLAQLPSFKDAQGMNRTIDQINEWFANDR
;
A
#
# COMPACT_ATOMS: atom_id res chain seq x y z
N MET A 1 4.18 7.74 -20.84
CA MET A 1 3.35 7.91 -19.64
C MET A 1 2.23 8.92 -19.89
N GLU A 2 2.48 10.20 -20.31
CA GLU A 2 1.43 11.20 -20.55
C GLU A 2 0.38 10.72 -21.57
N ARG A 3 0.81 10.19 -22.74
CA ARG A 3 -0.12 9.64 -23.76
C ARG A 3 -1.06 8.57 -23.20
N LEU A 4 -0.58 7.69 -22.32
CA LEU A 4 -1.42 6.66 -21.70
C LEU A 4 -2.39 7.26 -20.67
N PHE A 5 -1.93 8.22 -19.85
CA PHE A 5 -2.82 8.95 -18.94
C PHE A 5 -3.91 9.70 -19.70
N ASP A 6 -3.56 10.41 -20.77
CA ASP A 6 -4.53 11.16 -21.59
C ASP A 6 -5.58 10.22 -22.19
N TRP A 7 -5.16 9.05 -22.68
CA TRP A 7 -6.07 8.04 -23.18
C TRP A 7 -7.03 7.54 -22.06
N ILE A 8 -6.49 7.15 -20.90
CA ILE A 8 -7.29 6.71 -19.75
C ILE A 8 -8.29 7.81 -19.37
N ASP A 9 -7.84 9.04 -19.23
CA ASP A 9 -8.68 10.15 -18.80
C ASP A 9 -9.78 10.52 -19.81
N GLN A 10 -9.46 10.51 -21.11
CA GLN A 10 -10.45 10.78 -22.16
C GLN A 10 -11.49 9.67 -22.24
N THR A 11 -11.06 8.40 -22.24
CA THR A 11 -11.97 7.25 -22.26
C THR A 11 -12.85 7.24 -20.99
N THR A 12 -12.27 7.53 -19.82
CA THR A 12 -13.02 7.67 -18.58
C THR A 12 -14.12 8.73 -18.68
N LYS A 13 -13.81 9.91 -19.26
CA LYS A 13 -14.81 10.98 -19.42
C LYS A 13 -15.92 10.62 -20.41
N ILE A 14 -15.61 9.87 -21.46
CA ILE A 14 -16.63 9.36 -22.38
C ILE A 14 -17.61 8.46 -21.61
N ILE A 15 -17.10 7.51 -20.84
CA ILE A 15 -17.92 6.57 -20.06
C ILE A 15 -18.71 7.31 -18.97
N GLU A 16 -18.04 8.20 -18.21
CA GLU A 16 -18.68 9.04 -17.17
C GLU A 16 -19.89 9.80 -17.71
N SER A 17 -19.75 10.41 -18.90
CA SER A 17 -20.81 11.19 -19.55
C SER A 17 -21.95 10.31 -20.09
N GLU A 18 -21.63 9.20 -20.75
CA GLU A 18 -22.65 8.36 -21.40
C GLU A 18 -23.42 7.48 -20.38
N GLU A 19 -22.75 7.00 -19.34
CA GLU A 19 -23.35 6.13 -18.32
C GLU A 19 -23.82 6.90 -17.09
N SER A 20 -23.49 8.19 -16.96
CA SER A 20 -23.83 9.03 -15.80
C SER A 20 -23.38 8.44 -14.46
N VAL A 21 -22.17 7.86 -14.43
CA VAL A 21 -21.53 7.28 -13.26
C VAL A 21 -20.41 8.17 -12.73
N PRO A 22 -19.98 8.05 -11.45
CA PRO A 22 -18.83 8.79 -10.93
C PRO A 22 -17.53 8.46 -11.67
N TYR A 23 -16.59 9.42 -11.71
CA TYR A 23 -15.31 9.27 -12.40
C TYR A 23 -14.56 7.98 -12.02
N LEU A 24 -14.52 7.57 -10.75
CA LEU A 24 -13.81 6.36 -10.32
C LEU A 24 -14.47 5.07 -10.87
N GLU A 25 -15.81 5.04 -10.97
CA GLU A 25 -16.52 3.92 -11.60
C GLU A 25 -16.25 3.87 -13.12
N ALA A 26 -16.30 5.03 -13.77
CA ALA A 26 -15.92 5.14 -15.19
C ALA A 26 -14.44 4.78 -15.43
N LEU A 27 -13.53 5.11 -14.48
CA LEU A 27 -12.11 4.76 -14.54
C LEU A 27 -11.90 3.23 -14.46
N ILE A 28 -12.68 2.54 -13.64
CA ILE A 28 -12.65 1.07 -13.58
C ILE A 28 -13.01 0.48 -14.95
N ALA A 29 -14.08 0.97 -15.58
CA ALA A 29 -14.50 0.50 -16.89
C ALA A 29 -13.43 0.83 -17.96
N SER A 30 -12.97 2.08 -18.04
CA SER A 30 -12.00 2.51 -19.05
C SER A 30 -10.65 1.82 -18.94
N SER A 31 -10.13 1.66 -17.72
CA SER A 31 -8.85 0.97 -17.51
C SER A 31 -8.96 -0.55 -17.75
N GLY A 32 -10.15 -1.13 -17.54
CA GLY A 32 -10.43 -2.52 -17.87
C GLY A 32 -10.28 -2.82 -19.37
N LEU A 33 -10.73 -1.89 -20.22
CA LEU A 33 -10.63 -2.02 -21.69
C LEU A 33 -9.18 -2.14 -22.21
N LEU A 34 -8.18 -1.75 -21.42
CA LEU A 34 -6.77 -1.85 -21.83
C LEU A 34 -6.22 -3.28 -21.83
N PHE A 35 -6.80 -4.17 -21.04
CA PHE A 35 -6.37 -5.58 -20.96
C PHE A 35 -7.50 -6.57 -21.31
N ASP A 36 -8.74 -6.10 -21.32
CA ASP A 36 -9.94 -6.84 -21.73
C ASP A 36 -10.80 -5.93 -22.62
N PRO A 37 -10.53 -5.86 -23.93
CA PRO A 37 -11.15 -4.91 -24.86
C PRO A 37 -12.57 -5.30 -25.28
N GLU A 38 -13.25 -6.21 -24.56
CA GLU A 38 -14.62 -6.59 -24.85
C GLU A 38 -15.59 -5.46 -24.46
N LEU A 39 -16.36 -4.99 -25.42
CA LEU A 39 -17.38 -3.98 -25.17
C LEU A 39 -18.72 -4.63 -24.80
N PRO A 40 -19.50 -4.03 -23.86
CA PRO A 40 -20.82 -4.52 -23.54
C PRO A 40 -21.75 -4.59 -24.75
N GLU A 41 -22.58 -5.63 -24.82
CA GLU A 41 -23.61 -5.74 -25.84
C GLU A 41 -24.68 -4.63 -25.68
N ASN A 42 -25.31 -4.23 -26.79
CA ASN A 42 -26.42 -3.26 -26.84
C ASN A 42 -26.05 -1.80 -26.46
N MET A 43 -24.82 -1.39 -26.69
CA MET A 43 -24.42 0.01 -26.58
C MET A 43 -25.07 0.89 -27.67
N LYS A 44 -25.25 2.21 -27.38
CA LYS A 44 -25.59 3.18 -28.43
C LYS A 44 -24.47 3.22 -29.47
N SER A 45 -24.83 3.18 -30.77
CA SER A 45 -23.83 3.07 -31.86
C SER A 45 -22.79 4.20 -31.89
N THR A 46 -23.16 5.42 -31.43
CA THR A 46 -22.22 6.56 -31.31
C THR A 46 -21.21 6.36 -30.18
N TYR A 47 -21.67 5.83 -29.04
CA TYR A 47 -20.85 5.54 -27.88
C TYR A 47 -19.89 4.38 -28.17
N GLU A 48 -20.39 3.28 -28.74
CA GLU A 48 -19.59 2.15 -29.20
C GLU A 48 -18.46 2.58 -30.15
N LYS A 49 -18.77 3.38 -31.17
CA LYS A 49 -17.77 3.92 -32.11
C LYS A 49 -16.72 4.78 -31.40
N SER A 50 -17.10 5.56 -30.41
CA SER A 50 -16.15 6.37 -29.65
C SER A 50 -15.17 5.49 -28.88
N LEU A 51 -15.61 4.40 -28.23
CA LEU A 51 -14.76 3.48 -27.52
C LEU A 51 -13.87 2.66 -28.46
N VAL A 52 -14.40 2.18 -29.59
CA VAL A 52 -13.61 1.49 -30.63
C VAL A 52 -12.47 2.39 -31.12
N ASN A 53 -12.77 3.65 -31.47
CA ASN A 53 -11.73 4.59 -31.91
C ASN A 53 -10.67 4.83 -30.83
N GLN A 54 -11.05 4.86 -29.55
CA GLN A 54 -10.08 4.95 -28.45
C GLN A 54 -9.19 3.71 -28.40
N LEU A 55 -9.77 2.50 -28.45
CA LEU A 55 -9.03 1.24 -28.42
C LEU A 55 -8.04 1.11 -29.60
N GLU A 56 -8.44 1.51 -30.80
CA GLU A 56 -7.55 1.49 -31.97
C GLU A 56 -6.39 2.50 -31.88
N SER A 57 -6.48 3.52 -31.02
CA SER A 57 -5.48 4.58 -30.87
C SER A 57 -4.31 4.25 -29.95
N ILE A 58 -4.40 3.15 -29.19
CA ILE A 58 -3.43 2.79 -28.15
C ILE A 58 -3.01 1.33 -28.24
N ASP A 59 -1.73 1.08 -27.99
CA ASP A 59 -1.20 -0.25 -27.68
C ASP A 59 -0.53 -0.21 -26.31
N LEU A 60 -1.01 -1.03 -25.38
CA LEU A 60 -0.47 -1.08 -24.02
C LEU A 60 1.01 -1.49 -24.01
N HIS A 61 1.46 -2.28 -24.99
CA HIS A 61 2.86 -2.71 -25.10
C HIS A 61 3.85 -1.58 -25.44
N ASP A 62 3.35 -0.43 -25.92
CA ASP A 62 4.19 0.78 -26.11
C ASP A 62 4.70 1.38 -24.79
N PHE A 63 4.20 0.92 -23.64
CA PHE A 63 4.47 1.49 -22.33
C PHE A 63 5.11 0.48 -21.39
N SER A 64 6.16 0.90 -20.68
CA SER A 64 6.75 0.12 -19.60
C SER A 64 5.78 -0.06 -18.43
N MET A 65 5.99 -1.11 -17.63
CA MET A 65 5.16 -1.39 -16.44
C MET A 65 5.06 -0.17 -15.50
N GLU A 66 6.16 0.55 -15.31
CA GLU A 66 6.19 1.74 -14.47
C GLU A 66 5.42 2.93 -15.08
N GLU A 67 5.42 3.08 -16.40
CA GLU A 67 4.59 4.09 -17.06
C GLU A 67 3.10 3.76 -16.94
N ARG A 68 2.73 2.48 -17.06
CA ARG A 68 1.36 2.00 -16.87
C ARG A 68 0.91 2.27 -15.42
N ARG A 69 1.75 1.93 -14.43
CA ARG A 69 1.49 2.20 -13.03
C ARG A 69 1.27 3.68 -12.75
N LYS A 70 2.17 4.55 -13.23
CA LYS A 70 2.08 6.00 -13.02
C LYS A 70 0.88 6.64 -13.72
N ALA A 71 0.55 6.21 -14.93
CA ALA A 71 -0.63 6.70 -15.63
C ALA A 71 -1.91 6.38 -14.85
N MET A 72 -2.05 5.14 -14.37
CA MET A 72 -3.18 4.74 -13.55
C MET A 72 -3.22 5.49 -12.20
N GLN A 73 -2.08 5.64 -11.53
CA GLN A 73 -1.96 6.40 -10.29
C GLN A 73 -2.46 7.84 -10.45
N ILE A 74 -2.08 8.54 -11.53
CA ILE A 74 -2.51 9.91 -11.77
C ILE A 74 -4.02 9.97 -12.03
N ALA A 75 -4.58 9.00 -12.75
CA ALA A 75 -6.02 8.92 -12.99
C ALA A 75 -6.80 8.67 -11.69
N ILE A 76 -6.33 7.75 -10.84
CA ILE A 76 -6.89 7.52 -9.51
C ILE A 76 -6.85 8.79 -8.66
N LEU A 77 -5.69 9.46 -8.58
CA LEU A 77 -5.53 10.71 -7.83
C LEU A 77 -6.46 11.81 -8.32
N LYS A 78 -6.72 11.88 -9.63
CA LYS A 78 -7.68 12.81 -10.21
C LYS A 78 -9.10 12.51 -9.73
N GLY A 79 -9.54 11.25 -9.79
CA GLY A 79 -10.85 10.82 -9.33
C GLY A 79 -11.08 11.04 -7.84
N MET A 80 -10.04 10.79 -7.02
CA MET A 80 -10.12 10.99 -5.57
C MET A 80 -10.25 12.46 -5.15
N LYS A 81 -9.75 13.42 -5.94
CA LYS A 81 -9.92 14.86 -5.65
C LYS A 81 -11.38 15.33 -5.70
N GLY A 82 -12.22 14.65 -6.47
CA GLY A 82 -13.66 14.92 -6.59
C GLY A 82 -14.54 14.08 -5.66
N ALA A 83 -13.98 13.07 -5.00
CA ALA A 83 -14.75 12.16 -4.16
C ALA A 83 -14.96 12.71 -2.74
N THR A 84 -16.09 12.36 -2.14
CA THR A 84 -16.52 12.80 -0.79
C THR A 84 -15.61 12.21 0.31
N GLN A 85 -14.90 11.14 0.01
CA GLN A 85 -13.97 10.46 0.93
C GLN A 85 -12.54 11.02 0.78
N GLN A 86 -12.23 12.10 1.48
CA GLN A 86 -10.91 12.76 1.46
C GLN A 86 -9.81 12.00 2.23
N HIS A 87 -10.09 10.82 2.77
CA HIS A 87 -9.18 10.11 3.67
C HIS A 87 -8.31 9.03 3.01
N HIS A 88 -8.56 8.69 1.74
CA HIS A 88 -7.74 7.73 0.99
C HIS A 88 -6.64 8.45 0.22
N TYR A 89 -5.52 8.72 0.89
CA TYR A 89 -4.33 9.24 0.22
C TYR A 89 -3.58 8.11 -0.45
N VAL A 90 -3.22 8.31 -1.72
CA VAL A 90 -2.28 7.40 -2.40
C VAL A 90 -0.88 7.65 -1.82
N THR A 91 -0.27 6.60 -1.28
CA THR A 91 1.09 6.66 -0.72
C THR A 91 2.07 7.11 -1.80
N PRO A 92 2.92 8.14 -1.54
CA PRO A 92 3.91 8.62 -2.51
C PRO A 92 4.90 7.53 -2.94
N ASP A 93 5.25 7.49 -4.23
CA ASP A 93 6.17 6.51 -4.81
C ASP A 93 7.52 6.44 -4.10
N THR A 94 8.04 7.59 -3.69
CA THR A 94 9.33 7.68 -2.99
C THR A 94 9.36 6.87 -1.69
N ILE A 95 8.21 6.73 -1.03
CA ILE A 95 8.06 5.88 0.16
C ILE A 95 8.10 4.41 -0.25
N GLY A 96 7.36 4.03 -1.31
CA GLY A 96 7.38 2.66 -1.85
C GLY A 96 8.78 2.22 -2.28
N ILE A 97 9.54 3.12 -2.95
CA ILE A 97 10.92 2.86 -3.34
C ILE A 97 11.82 2.62 -2.11
N LEU A 98 11.72 3.47 -1.09
CA LEU A 98 12.51 3.32 0.13
C LEU A 98 12.16 2.04 0.89
N ILE A 99 10.88 1.71 1.01
CA ILE A 99 10.43 0.48 1.68
C ILE A 99 10.85 -0.74 0.87
N GLY A 100 10.75 -0.71 -0.46
CA GLY A 100 11.28 -1.78 -1.32
C GLY A 100 12.77 -2.02 -1.10
N TYR A 101 13.58 -0.96 -1.02
CA TYR A 101 15.00 -1.04 -0.68
C TYR A 101 15.23 -1.67 0.72
N LEU A 102 14.46 -1.24 1.73
CA LEU A 102 14.55 -1.80 3.07
C LEU A 102 14.18 -3.29 3.07
N ILE A 103 13.08 -3.67 2.41
CA ILE A 103 12.67 -5.08 2.29
C ILE A 103 13.76 -5.90 1.62
N GLU A 104 14.37 -5.42 0.54
CA GLU A 104 15.48 -6.12 -0.13
C GLU A 104 16.62 -6.40 0.84
N LYS A 105 16.99 -5.42 1.68
CA LYS A 105 18.03 -5.56 2.71
C LYS A 105 17.63 -6.54 3.82
N PHE A 106 16.40 -6.43 4.35
CA PHE A 106 15.92 -7.34 5.40
C PHE A 106 15.75 -8.78 4.90
N MET A 107 15.42 -8.94 3.63
CA MET A 107 15.25 -10.24 2.96
C MET A 107 16.50 -10.68 2.17
N GLU A 108 17.67 -10.16 2.55
CA GLU A 108 18.94 -10.60 1.96
C GLU A 108 19.14 -12.11 2.17
N GLY A 109 19.56 -12.81 1.11
CA GLY A 109 19.71 -14.28 1.11
C GLY A 109 18.42 -15.06 0.84
N LYS A 110 17.24 -14.43 0.83
CA LYS A 110 16.00 -15.07 0.40
C LYS A 110 15.64 -14.59 -1.02
N SER A 111 15.54 -15.51 -1.96
CA SER A 111 15.11 -15.24 -3.34
C SER A 111 13.59 -15.28 -3.50
N ASN A 112 12.91 -16.09 -2.69
CA ASN A 112 11.46 -16.31 -2.74
C ASN A 112 10.86 -16.02 -1.38
N PHE A 113 9.77 -15.27 -1.34
CA PHE A 113 9.02 -15.03 -0.10
C PHE A 113 7.60 -14.57 -0.39
N ARG A 114 6.75 -14.67 0.62
CA ARG A 114 5.35 -14.25 0.61
C ARG A 114 5.21 -12.89 1.24
N MET A 115 4.38 -12.02 0.63
CA MET A 115 4.14 -10.64 1.07
C MET A 115 2.65 -10.34 1.11
N PHE A 116 2.20 -9.64 2.15
CA PHE A 116 0.80 -9.28 2.34
C PHE A 116 0.63 -7.81 2.69
N ASP A 117 -0.33 -7.14 2.04
CA ASP A 117 -0.83 -5.82 2.42
C ASP A 117 -2.29 -5.94 2.91
N PRO A 118 -2.55 -5.78 4.23
CA PRO A 118 -3.89 -5.90 4.80
C PRO A 118 -4.81 -4.71 4.53
N ALA A 119 -4.33 -3.63 3.94
CA ALA A 119 -5.12 -2.45 3.58
C ALA A 119 -4.63 -1.88 2.25
N VAL A 120 -4.70 -2.72 1.21
CA VAL A 120 -4.00 -2.52 -0.07
C VAL A 120 -4.50 -1.31 -0.87
N GLY A 121 -5.71 -0.82 -0.59
CA GLY A 121 -6.32 0.29 -1.30
C GLY A 121 -6.41 0.02 -2.81
N THR A 122 -5.81 0.89 -3.61
CA THR A 122 -5.71 0.74 -5.07
C THR A 122 -4.46 -0.04 -5.53
N ALA A 123 -3.80 -0.75 -4.63
CA ALA A 123 -2.55 -1.46 -4.80
C ALA A 123 -1.32 -0.61 -5.19
N ASN A 124 -1.45 0.71 -5.27
CA ASN A 124 -0.33 1.56 -5.71
C ASN A 124 0.94 1.39 -4.86
N PHE A 125 0.80 1.31 -3.53
CA PHE A 125 1.92 1.16 -2.62
C PHE A 125 2.58 -0.22 -2.77
N LEU A 126 1.79 -1.30 -2.75
CA LEU A 126 2.26 -2.67 -2.96
C LEU A 126 3.00 -2.81 -4.30
N LEU A 127 2.40 -2.31 -5.39
CA LEU A 127 2.99 -2.35 -6.72
C LEU A 127 4.29 -1.54 -6.83
N ALA A 128 4.36 -0.36 -6.20
CA ALA A 128 5.57 0.44 -6.14
C ALA A 128 6.72 -0.32 -5.43
N VAL A 129 6.41 -1.05 -4.36
CA VAL A 129 7.38 -1.90 -3.65
C VAL A 129 7.79 -3.10 -4.50
N LEU A 130 6.83 -3.82 -5.09
CA LEU A 130 7.12 -4.98 -5.95
C LEU A 130 7.99 -4.62 -7.16
N ASN A 131 7.84 -3.40 -7.70
CA ASN A 131 8.67 -2.92 -8.81
C ASN A 131 10.14 -2.65 -8.40
N GLN A 132 10.46 -2.54 -7.11
CA GLN A 132 11.84 -2.49 -6.62
C GLN A 132 12.46 -3.89 -6.44
N LEU A 133 11.64 -4.91 -6.21
CA LEU A 133 12.08 -6.27 -5.88
C LEU A 133 12.26 -7.15 -7.12
N THR A 134 12.84 -6.60 -8.18
CA THR A 134 12.97 -7.26 -9.51
C THR A 134 13.78 -8.56 -9.49
N ASN A 135 14.69 -8.72 -8.53
CA ASN A 135 15.55 -9.90 -8.38
C ASN A 135 14.95 -10.94 -7.40
N LYS A 136 13.69 -10.75 -6.97
CA LYS A 136 13.00 -11.62 -6.02
C LYS A 136 11.74 -12.21 -6.67
N GLN A 137 11.41 -13.43 -6.29
CA GLN A 137 10.10 -14.02 -6.58
C GLN A 137 9.21 -13.77 -5.37
N VAL A 138 8.25 -12.87 -5.51
CA VAL A 138 7.34 -12.48 -4.45
C VAL A 138 5.94 -12.97 -4.79
N GLU A 139 5.42 -13.88 -3.95
CA GLU A 139 4.01 -14.24 -3.94
C GLU A 139 3.26 -13.18 -3.12
N ALA A 140 2.48 -12.35 -3.80
CA ALA A 140 1.89 -11.16 -3.21
C ALA A 140 0.38 -11.32 -2.95
N PHE A 141 -0.07 -10.81 -1.82
CA PHE A 141 -1.45 -10.83 -1.36
C PHE A 141 -1.88 -9.43 -0.93
N GLY A 142 -3.16 -9.10 -1.14
CA GLY A 142 -3.73 -7.85 -0.70
C GLY A 142 -5.15 -8.02 -0.16
N SER A 143 -5.56 -7.22 0.80
CA SER A 143 -6.94 -7.18 1.26
C SER A 143 -7.46 -5.74 1.28
N GLU A 144 -8.72 -5.56 0.86
CA GLU A 144 -9.39 -4.26 0.83
C GLU A 144 -10.89 -4.47 1.06
N VAL A 145 -11.50 -3.63 1.87
CA VAL A 145 -12.92 -3.70 2.22
C VAL A 145 -13.79 -2.87 1.26
N ASP A 146 -13.23 -1.79 0.71
CA ASP A 146 -13.96 -0.93 -0.22
C ASP A 146 -14.01 -1.56 -1.62
N PRO A 147 -15.21 -1.81 -2.19
CA PRO A 147 -15.36 -2.48 -3.47
C PRO A 147 -14.81 -1.67 -4.65
N THR A 148 -14.86 -0.34 -4.57
CA THR A 148 -14.35 0.54 -5.64
C THR A 148 -12.82 0.51 -5.65
N LEU A 149 -12.18 0.61 -4.46
CA LEU A 149 -10.72 0.53 -4.34
C LEU A 149 -10.21 -0.86 -4.75
N MET A 150 -10.91 -1.93 -4.36
CA MET A 150 -10.57 -3.30 -4.76
C MET A 150 -10.61 -3.48 -6.29
N ARG A 151 -11.64 -3.00 -6.97
CA ARG A 151 -11.73 -3.06 -8.43
C ARG A 151 -10.63 -2.25 -9.11
N LEU A 152 -10.28 -1.08 -8.57
CA LEU A 152 -9.13 -0.29 -9.03
C LEU A 152 -7.82 -1.03 -8.80
N ALA A 153 -7.65 -1.74 -7.68
CA ALA A 153 -6.48 -2.56 -7.41
C ALA A 153 -6.32 -3.68 -8.44
N TYR A 154 -7.39 -4.41 -8.77
CA TYR A 154 -7.37 -5.42 -9.84
C TYR A 154 -6.92 -4.84 -11.18
N ASN A 155 -7.52 -3.73 -11.61
CA ASN A 155 -7.14 -3.11 -12.89
C ASN A 155 -5.69 -2.60 -12.87
N HIS A 156 -5.28 -1.97 -11.77
CA HIS A 156 -3.92 -1.46 -11.61
C HIS A 156 -2.88 -2.59 -11.69
N THR A 157 -3.21 -3.75 -11.13
CA THR A 157 -2.38 -4.96 -11.15
C THR A 157 -2.33 -5.60 -12.54
N ASN A 158 -3.48 -5.76 -13.20
CA ASN A 158 -3.58 -6.31 -14.54
C ASN A 158 -2.82 -5.46 -15.57
N LEU A 159 -2.90 -4.13 -15.48
CA LEU A 159 -2.12 -3.23 -16.33
C LEU A 159 -0.60 -3.44 -16.23
N GLN A 160 -0.13 -4.00 -15.12
CA GLN A 160 1.27 -4.31 -14.91
C GLN A 160 1.61 -5.79 -15.07
N GLU A 161 0.65 -6.60 -15.56
CA GLU A 161 0.84 -8.04 -15.78
C GLU A 161 1.42 -8.74 -14.53
N ARG A 162 0.96 -8.31 -13.33
CA ARG A 162 1.37 -8.87 -12.05
C ARG A 162 0.32 -9.85 -11.54
N GLU A 163 0.77 -10.88 -10.84
CA GLU A 163 -0.09 -11.81 -10.13
C GLU A 163 -0.13 -11.40 -8.66
N ILE A 164 -1.32 -10.99 -8.17
CA ILE A 164 -1.59 -10.68 -6.77
C ILE A 164 -2.92 -11.33 -6.42
N GLU A 165 -2.95 -12.11 -5.35
CA GLU A 165 -4.18 -12.66 -4.82
C GLU A 165 -4.85 -11.64 -3.89
N TYR A 166 -6.13 -11.35 -4.12
CA TYR A 166 -6.88 -10.35 -3.38
C TYR A 166 -8.02 -10.94 -2.57
N PHE A 167 -8.18 -10.42 -1.35
CA PHE A 167 -9.30 -10.71 -0.45
C PHE A 167 -10.18 -9.47 -0.33
N HIS A 168 -11.38 -9.50 -0.91
CA HIS A 168 -12.35 -8.40 -0.77
C HIS A 168 -13.08 -8.57 0.57
N GLN A 169 -12.47 -8.14 1.63
CA GLN A 169 -13.01 -8.23 2.99
C GLN A 169 -12.31 -7.29 3.98
N ASP A 170 -12.89 -7.17 5.17
CA ASP A 170 -12.25 -6.52 6.31
C ASP A 170 -11.11 -7.40 6.86
N SER A 171 -9.89 -6.89 6.81
CA SER A 171 -8.68 -7.59 7.25
C SER A 171 -8.59 -7.82 8.76
N LEU A 172 -9.41 -7.13 9.55
CA LEU A 172 -9.53 -7.40 10.98
C LEU A 172 -10.44 -8.59 11.28
N LYS A 173 -11.05 -9.20 10.24
CA LYS A 173 -11.73 -10.50 10.31
C LYS A 173 -10.80 -11.60 9.79
N PRO A 174 -11.04 -12.87 10.15
CA PRO A 174 -10.18 -13.97 9.71
C PRO A 174 -10.08 -14.05 8.18
N ILE A 175 -8.86 -14.08 7.67
CA ILE A 175 -8.55 -14.28 6.24
C ILE A 175 -8.00 -15.69 6.05
N LEU A 176 -8.42 -16.37 4.99
CA LEU A 176 -7.87 -17.66 4.62
C LEU A 176 -6.51 -17.49 3.94
N LEU A 177 -5.52 -17.06 4.71
CA LEU A 177 -4.16 -16.78 4.28
C LEU A 177 -3.17 -17.44 5.25
N GLU A 178 -2.29 -18.29 4.74
CA GLU A 178 -1.16 -18.82 5.51
C GLU A 178 -0.17 -17.68 5.85
N PRO A 179 0.46 -17.71 7.02
CA PRO A 179 1.41 -16.69 7.42
C PRO A 179 2.47 -16.39 6.35
N VAL A 180 2.78 -15.11 6.20
CA VAL A 180 3.71 -14.57 5.19
C VAL A 180 5.05 -14.20 5.81
N ASP A 181 6.07 -14.00 4.95
CA ASP A 181 7.41 -13.58 5.38
C ASP A 181 7.47 -12.07 5.64
N VAL A 182 6.70 -11.29 4.88
CA VAL A 182 6.66 -9.83 4.97
C VAL A 182 5.22 -9.33 4.95
N VAL A 183 4.89 -8.46 5.90
CA VAL A 183 3.67 -7.63 5.84
C VAL A 183 4.09 -6.19 5.62
N LEU A 184 3.40 -5.47 4.73
CA LEU A 184 3.58 -4.04 4.57
C LEU A 184 2.21 -3.37 4.44
N SER A 185 2.07 -2.17 4.97
CA SER A 185 0.84 -1.38 4.76
C SER A 185 1.01 0.09 5.10
N ASP A 186 0.31 0.94 4.40
CA ASP A 186 -0.03 2.28 4.87
C ASP A 186 -1.29 2.17 5.74
N LEU A 187 -1.11 2.02 7.05
CA LEU A 187 -2.18 1.66 7.96
C LEU A 187 -3.29 2.71 8.00
N PRO A 188 -4.57 2.28 8.00
CA PRO A 188 -5.69 3.19 8.15
C PRO A 188 -5.66 3.87 9.53
N VAL A 189 -5.62 5.20 9.52
CA VAL A 189 -5.61 6.02 10.75
C VAL A 189 -7.03 6.43 11.09
N GLY A 190 -7.46 6.13 12.33
CA GLY A 190 -8.80 6.46 12.83
C GLY A 190 -9.33 5.37 13.74
N TYR A 191 -10.63 5.43 13.99
CA TYR A 191 -11.32 4.44 14.81
C TYR A 191 -11.89 3.31 13.94
N TYR A 192 -11.82 2.10 14.47
CA TYR A 192 -12.45 0.94 13.84
C TYR A 192 -13.95 0.93 14.14
N PRO A 193 -14.81 0.79 13.12
CA PRO A 193 -16.26 0.95 13.32
C PRO A 193 -16.98 -0.28 13.90
N ASP A 194 -16.37 -1.48 13.84
CA ASP A 194 -16.95 -2.73 14.34
C ASP A 194 -16.42 -3.04 15.75
N ASP A 195 -17.07 -2.43 16.77
CA ASP A 195 -16.65 -2.59 18.18
C ASP A 195 -16.82 -4.03 18.66
N ASP A 196 -17.79 -4.77 18.12
CA ASP A 196 -18.00 -6.18 18.51
C ASP A 196 -16.81 -7.04 18.02
N ASN A 197 -16.37 -6.87 16.79
CA ASN A 197 -15.19 -7.56 16.30
C ASN A 197 -13.92 -7.12 17.04
N ALA A 198 -13.82 -5.84 17.41
CA ALA A 198 -12.69 -5.31 18.18
C ALA A 198 -12.50 -6.00 19.54
N GLN A 199 -13.56 -6.57 20.15
CA GLN A 199 -13.47 -7.28 21.43
C GLN A 199 -12.52 -8.49 21.39
N GLY A 200 -12.27 -9.05 20.21
CA GLY A 200 -11.35 -10.17 20.02
C GLY A 200 -9.86 -9.80 20.13
N PHE A 201 -9.53 -8.51 20.13
CA PHE A 201 -8.15 -8.03 20.10
C PHE A 201 -7.62 -7.64 21.48
N GLN A 202 -6.33 -7.87 21.70
CA GLN A 202 -5.63 -7.41 22.92
C GLN A 202 -5.50 -5.89 22.94
N LEU A 203 -5.28 -5.29 21.73
CA LEU A 203 -5.11 -3.84 21.55
C LEU A 203 -6.42 -3.07 21.43
N LYS A 204 -7.56 -3.69 21.76
CA LYS A 204 -8.84 -2.99 21.85
C LYS A 204 -8.79 -1.87 22.89
N ALA A 205 -9.58 -0.83 22.68
CA ALA A 205 -9.79 0.21 23.68
C ALA A 205 -10.54 -0.33 24.89
N GLU A 206 -10.23 0.18 26.09
CA GLU A 206 -10.99 -0.13 27.31
C GLU A 206 -12.36 0.55 27.31
N GLU A 207 -12.40 1.78 26.79
CA GLU A 207 -13.60 2.58 26.65
C GLU A 207 -13.64 3.24 25.26
N GLY A 208 -14.81 3.33 24.66
CA GLY A 208 -15.01 3.92 23.34
C GLY A 208 -14.55 3.02 22.19
N HIS A 209 -14.22 3.64 21.07
CA HIS A 209 -13.81 2.94 19.86
C HIS A 209 -12.32 2.64 19.83
N SER A 210 -11.95 1.46 19.36
CA SER A 210 -10.56 1.04 19.18
C SER A 210 -9.90 1.76 18.00
N PHE A 211 -8.61 2.06 18.11
CA PHE A 211 -7.85 2.59 16.98
C PHE A 211 -7.59 1.50 15.94
N ALA A 212 -8.01 1.75 14.69
CA ALA A 212 -7.82 0.81 13.59
C ALA A 212 -6.35 0.40 13.43
N HIS A 213 -5.41 1.35 13.41
CA HIS A 213 -3.98 1.08 13.25
C HIS A 213 -3.39 0.19 14.36
N HIS A 214 -3.91 0.24 15.61
CA HIS A 214 -3.50 -0.68 16.67
C HIS A 214 -3.96 -2.11 16.37
N LEU A 215 -5.24 -2.28 15.99
CA LEU A 215 -5.80 -3.59 15.65
C LEU A 215 -5.12 -4.19 14.41
N PHE A 216 -4.81 -3.36 13.40
CA PHE A 216 -4.08 -3.81 12.20
C PHE A 216 -2.66 -4.28 12.52
N ILE A 217 -1.95 -3.65 13.47
CA ILE A 217 -0.63 -4.11 13.93
C ILE A 217 -0.75 -5.51 14.58
N GLU A 218 -1.72 -5.71 15.47
CA GLU A 218 -1.96 -7.01 16.11
C GLU A 218 -2.34 -8.08 15.09
N GLN A 219 -3.30 -7.79 14.22
CA GLN A 219 -3.74 -8.73 13.19
C GLN A 219 -2.61 -9.09 12.22
N SER A 220 -1.83 -8.12 11.81
CA SER A 220 -0.69 -8.34 10.91
C SER A 220 0.38 -9.24 11.52
N LEU A 221 0.62 -9.12 12.83
CA LEU A 221 1.51 -10.04 13.54
C LEU A 221 0.98 -11.48 13.53
N THR A 222 -0.35 -11.67 13.57
CA THR A 222 -0.96 -12.99 13.44
C THR A 222 -0.63 -13.63 12.08
N TYR A 223 -0.71 -12.85 10.99
CA TYR A 223 -0.41 -13.30 9.62
C TYR A 223 1.07 -13.26 9.25
N THR A 224 1.96 -12.93 10.18
CA THR A 224 3.41 -12.93 9.95
C THR A 224 4.03 -14.21 10.49
N LYS A 225 4.89 -14.87 9.73
CA LYS A 225 5.69 -16.02 10.20
C LYS A 225 6.59 -15.63 11.37
N PRO A 226 6.91 -16.52 12.31
CA PRO A 226 7.99 -16.29 13.27
C PRO A 226 9.29 -15.88 12.56
N GLY A 227 9.89 -14.76 12.98
CA GLY A 227 11.07 -14.18 12.32
C GLY A 227 10.77 -13.32 11.08
N GLY A 228 9.52 -13.26 10.61
CA GLY A 228 9.08 -12.40 9.52
C GLY A 228 9.06 -10.93 9.89
N TYR A 229 8.96 -10.06 8.88
CA TYR A 229 9.08 -8.62 9.03
C TYR A 229 7.78 -7.89 8.69
N LEU A 230 7.58 -6.74 9.36
CA LEU A 230 6.44 -5.87 9.11
C LEU A 230 6.95 -4.44 8.87
N PHE A 231 6.44 -3.80 7.82
CA PHE A 231 6.79 -2.44 7.41
C PHE A 231 5.51 -1.61 7.34
N PHE A 232 5.31 -0.74 8.30
CA PHE A 232 4.10 0.06 8.38
C PHE A 232 4.37 1.54 8.23
N LEU A 233 3.50 2.24 7.52
CA LEU A 233 3.35 3.67 7.68
C LEU A 233 2.35 3.93 8.81
N VAL A 234 2.85 4.55 9.86
CA VAL A 234 2.08 4.84 11.08
C VAL A 234 2.12 6.34 11.39
N PRO A 235 1.11 6.90 12.06
CA PRO A 235 1.16 8.29 12.49
C PRO A 235 2.31 8.51 13.48
N ASN A 236 2.97 9.68 13.42
CA ASN A 236 4.08 10.02 14.33
C ASN A 236 3.67 9.95 15.80
N PHE A 237 2.40 10.21 16.11
CA PHE A 237 1.85 10.15 17.46
C PHE A 237 1.44 8.73 17.92
N LEU A 238 1.76 7.66 17.15
CA LEU A 238 1.35 6.28 17.47
C LEU A 238 1.61 5.91 18.95
N PHE A 239 2.82 6.15 19.43
CA PHE A 239 3.23 5.80 20.79
C PHE A 239 2.78 6.84 21.84
N GLU A 240 2.52 8.07 21.46
CA GLU A 240 2.00 9.12 22.33
C GLU A 240 0.53 8.88 22.68
N MET A 241 -0.24 8.33 21.75
CA MET A 241 -1.65 7.97 21.95
C MET A 241 -1.84 6.71 22.79
N ASP A 242 -0.80 5.91 22.97
CA ASP A 242 -0.79 4.68 23.77
C ASP A 242 -0.70 5.01 25.29
N LYS A 243 -1.71 5.71 25.83
CA LYS A 243 -1.74 6.18 27.23
C LYS A 243 -1.60 5.05 28.25
N ASP A 244 -2.23 3.92 27.98
CA ASP A 244 -2.23 2.74 28.83
C ASP A 244 -1.03 1.82 28.58
N LYS A 245 -0.15 2.21 27.66
CA LYS A 245 1.05 1.44 27.23
C LYS A 245 0.74 0.04 26.73
N LYS A 246 -0.49 -0.23 26.30
CA LYS A 246 -0.90 -1.54 25.78
C LYS A 246 -0.14 -1.92 24.52
N LEU A 247 -0.03 -1.00 23.54
CA LEU A 247 0.73 -1.22 22.32
C LEU A 247 2.22 -1.46 22.62
N ASN A 248 2.79 -0.67 23.52
CA ASN A 248 4.19 -0.84 23.93
C ASN A 248 4.43 -2.22 24.58
N GLN A 249 3.56 -2.67 25.46
CA GLN A 249 3.64 -3.98 26.12
C GLN A 249 3.48 -5.11 25.10
N PHE A 250 2.45 -5.03 24.26
CA PHE A 250 2.17 -6.00 23.21
C PHE A 250 3.37 -6.14 22.24
N LEU A 251 3.93 -5.03 21.77
CA LEU A 251 5.11 -5.08 20.90
C LEU A 251 6.34 -5.61 21.64
N ALA A 252 6.50 -5.30 22.93
CA ALA A 252 7.60 -5.85 23.72
C ALA A 252 7.48 -7.37 23.91
N GLU A 253 6.28 -7.95 23.84
CA GLU A 253 6.05 -9.39 23.95
C GLU A 253 6.17 -10.10 22.59
N GLU A 254 5.57 -9.54 21.54
CA GLU A 254 5.36 -10.22 20.25
C GLU A 254 6.42 -9.90 19.18
N ALA A 255 7.12 -8.77 19.26
CA ALA A 255 8.01 -8.33 18.21
C ALA A 255 9.30 -7.68 18.73
N TYR A 256 10.26 -7.51 17.82
CA TYR A 256 11.39 -6.60 17.97
C TYR A 256 11.17 -5.38 17.08
N ILE A 257 11.32 -4.19 17.63
CA ILE A 257 11.36 -2.95 16.85
C ILE A 257 12.74 -2.86 16.21
N ASN A 258 12.83 -2.95 14.89
CA ASN A 258 14.07 -2.83 14.13
C ASN A 258 14.35 -1.40 13.72
N GLY A 259 13.30 -0.60 13.42
CA GLY A 259 13.48 0.78 13.01
C GLY A 259 12.23 1.63 13.16
N VAL A 260 12.45 2.92 13.35
CA VAL A 260 11.44 3.99 13.23
C VAL A 260 12.08 5.11 12.42
N LEU A 261 11.58 5.32 11.20
CA LEU A 261 12.09 6.34 10.28
C LEU A 261 11.01 7.39 10.07
N GLU A 262 11.19 8.56 10.66
CA GLU A 262 10.25 9.67 10.50
C GLU A 262 10.31 10.24 9.09
N LEU A 263 9.16 10.32 8.42
CA LEU A 263 9.06 10.87 7.08
C LEU A 263 9.19 12.41 7.09
N PRO A 264 9.75 13.00 6.02
CA PRO A 264 9.92 14.44 5.95
C PRO A 264 8.57 15.16 5.97
N THR A 265 8.48 16.22 6.79
CA THR A 265 7.26 17.02 6.95
C THR A 265 6.76 17.62 5.64
N SER A 266 7.66 17.81 4.67
CA SER A 266 7.32 18.32 3.33
C SER A 266 6.38 17.41 2.50
N LEU A 267 6.14 16.18 2.94
CA LEU A 267 5.17 15.26 2.33
C LEU A 267 3.74 15.53 2.79
N PHE A 268 3.56 16.23 3.88
CA PHE A 268 2.26 16.42 4.54
C PHE A 268 1.82 17.87 4.49
N LYS A 269 0.50 18.10 4.43
CA LYS A 269 -0.05 19.45 4.46
C LYS A 269 0.00 20.07 5.87
N GLU A 270 -0.13 19.24 6.89
CA GLU A 270 -0.14 19.63 8.30
C GLU A 270 0.78 18.68 9.09
N GLU A 271 1.48 19.20 10.07
CA GLU A 271 2.41 18.45 10.92
C GLU A 271 1.75 17.24 11.61
N LYS A 272 0.49 17.40 12.05
CA LYS A 272 -0.29 16.32 12.66
C LYS A 272 -0.61 15.14 11.72
N GLN A 273 -0.41 15.30 10.41
CA GLN A 273 -0.54 14.24 9.40
C GLN A 273 0.77 13.47 9.20
N GLY A 274 1.84 13.88 9.90
CA GLY A 274 3.15 13.26 9.81
C GLY A 274 3.09 11.76 10.10
N LYS A 275 3.83 10.99 9.29
CA LYS A 275 3.95 9.53 9.43
C LYS A 275 5.40 9.12 9.57
N SER A 276 5.59 7.96 10.17
CA SER A 276 6.86 7.24 10.27
C SER A 276 6.76 5.86 9.64
N ILE A 277 7.87 5.35 9.13
CA ILE A 277 8.02 3.93 8.79
C ILE A 277 8.38 3.20 10.08
N LEU A 278 7.50 2.33 10.55
CA LEU A 278 7.74 1.42 11.66
C LEU A 278 8.15 0.06 11.10
N ILE A 279 9.32 -0.43 11.51
CA ILE A 279 9.87 -1.73 11.08
C ILE A 279 9.89 -2.66 12.27
N LEU A 280 9.13 -3.75 12.17
CA LEU A 280 9.04 -4.78 13.20
C LEU A 280 9.55 -6.11 12.67
N GLN A 281 10.04 -6.97 13.58
CA GLN A 281 10.26 -8.38 13.33
C GLN A 281 9.48 -9.19 14.34
N LYS A 282 8.60 -10.09 13.87
CA LYS A 282 7.89 -11.00 14.76
C LYS A 282 8.88 -11.92 15.49
N LYS A 283 8.73 -12.06 16.80
CA LYS A 283 9.55 -12.98 17.58
C LYS A 283 9.40 -14.43 17.13
N GLY A 284 10.43 -15.20 17.35
CA GLY A 284 10.50 -16.63 17.00
C GLY A 284 11.95 -17.12 17.01
N ASN A 285 12.16 -18.40 16.74
CA ASN A 285 13.48 -19.04 16.87
C ASN A 285 14.57 -18.42 15.97
N GLU A 286 14.19 -17.85 14.83
CA GLU A 286 15.12 -17.21 13.88
C GLU A 286 15.20 -15.69 14.03
N ALA A 287 14.33 -15.10 14.88
CA ALA A 287 14.29 -13.66 15.07
C ALA A 287 15.51 -13.19 15.88
N LYS A 288 16.12 -12.10 15.42
CA LYS A 288 17.28 -11.49 16.08
C LYS A 288 16.92 -10.09 16.55
N LYS A 289 17.03 -9.86 17.85
CA LYS A 289 16.91 -8.50 18.40
C LYS A 289 18.07 -7.66 17.87
N PRO A 290 17.81 -6.49 17.25
CA PRO A 290 18.88 -5.60 16.82
C PRO A 290 19.65 -5.08 18.05
N ARG A 291 20.95 -4.82 17.89
CA ARG A 291 21.79 -4.21 18.95
C ARG A 291 21.31 -2.80 19.28
N LYS A 292 20.94 -2.06 18.23
CA LYS A 292 20.32 -0.74 18.34
C LYS A 292 19.13 -0.65 17.37
N VAL A 293 18.07 0.00 17.79
CA VAL A 293 16.95 0.33 16.90
C VAL A 293 17.42 1.40 15.90
N MET A 294 17.11 1.21 14.62
CA MET A 294 17.37 2.21 13.58
C MET A 294 16.42 3.40 13.77
N LEU A 295 16.95 4.52 14.22
CA LEU A 295 16.18 5.76 14.41
C LEU A 295 16.72 6.82 13.46
N ALA A 296 15.89 7.35 12.59
CA ALA A 296 16.27 8.42 11.68
C ALA A 296 15.10 9.35 11.38
N GLN A 297 15.40 10.63 11.20
CA GLN A 297 14.52 11.59 10.57
C GLN A 297 14.95 11.72 9.11
N LEU A 298 14.07 11.34 8.19
CA LEU A 298 14.39 11.35 6.77
C LEU A 298 14.43 12.79 6.25
N PRO A 299 15.45 13.16 5.46
CA PRO A 299 15.48 14.44 4.78
C PRO A 299 14.40 14.51 3.69
N SER A 300 14.15 15.70 3.16
CA SER A 300 13.31 15.82 1.97
C SER A 300 13.81 14.89 0.86
N PHE A 301 12.91 14.13 0.25
CA PHE A 301 13.25 13.27 -0.90
C PHE A 301 13.80 14.02 -2.12
N LYS A 302 13.70 15.36 -2.11
CA LYS A 302 14.35 16.24 -3.10
C LYS A 302 15.81 16.55 -2.74
N ASP A 303 16.24 16.30 -1.51
CA ASP A 303 17.62 16.45 -1.06
C ASP A 303 18.40 15.15 -1.32
N ALA A 304 18.96 15.03 -2.51
CA ALA A 304 19.72 13.86 -2.93
C ALA A 304 20.96 13.60 -2.02
N GLN A 305 21.63 14.65 -1.52
CA GLN A 305 22.79 14.48 -0.65
C GLN A 305 22.38 13.98 0.75
N GLY A 306 21.30 14.54 1.28
CA GLY A 306 20.71 14.08 2.54
C GLY A 306 20.25 12.61 2.44
N MET A 307 19.57 12.25 1.36
CA MET A 307 19.13 10.87 1.13
C MET A 307 20.30 9.90 1.00
N ASN A 308 21.35 10.25 0.27
CA ASN A 308 22.55 9.40 0.18
C ASN A 308 23.17 9.15 1.56
N ARG A 309 23.34 10.19 2.39
CA ARG A 309 23.82 10.03 3.78
C ARG A 309 22.93 9.12 4.61
N THR A 310 21.60 9.24 4.46
CA THR A 310 20.67 8.36 5.15
C THR A 310 20.78 6.90 4.70
N ILE A 311 20.95 6.66 3.39
CA ILE A 311 21.21 5.31 2.85
C ILE A 311 22.52 4.73 3.39
N ASP A 312 23.59 5.54 3.49
CA ASP A 312 24.86 5.10 4.07
C ASP A 312 24.69 4.72 5.56
N GLN A 313 23.97 5.52 6.34
CA GLN A 313 23.65 5.22 7.75
C GLN A 313 22.82 3.93 7.89
N ILE A 314 21.85 3.70 7.01
CA ILE A 314 21.08 2.46 6.97
C ILE A 314 22.00 1.27 6.68
N ASN A 315 22.90 1.39 5.70
CA ASN A 315 23.87 0.33 5.37
C ASN A 315 24.82 0.04 6.54
N GLU A 316 25.32 1.06 7.22
CA GLU A 316 26.15 0.92 8.43
C GLU A 316 25.39 0.19 9.55
N TRP A 317 24.10 0.52 9.74
CA TRP A 317 23.27 -0.17 10.72
C TRP A 317 23.12 -1.67 10.38
N PHE A 318 22.89 -2.03 9.11
CA PHE A 318 22.82 -3.43 8.69
C PHE A 318 24.15 -4.19 8.93
N ALA A 319 25.28 -3.51 8.78
CA ALA A 319 26.60 -4.12 8.99
C ALA A 319 26.94 -4.33 10.48
N ASN A 320 26.48 -3.44 11.37
CA ASN A 320 26.99 -3.36 12.73
C ASN A 320 25.94 -3.71 13.82
N ASP A 321 24.67 -3.41 13.59
CA ASP A 321 23.66 -3.39 14.66
C ASP A 321 22.50 -4.39 14.43
N ARG A 322 22.40 -4.98 13.25
CA ARG A 322 21.39 -6.00 12.93
C ARG A 322 21.72 -7.39 13.45
#